data_8e1275dc380a006542216691e0b290ee
#
_entry.id   8e1275dc380a006542216691e0b290ee
#
_cell.length_a   1.000
_cell.length_b   1.000
_cell.length_c   1.000
_cell.angle_alpha   90.00
_cell.angle_beta   90.00
_cell.angle_gamma   90.00
#
_symmetry.space_group_name_H-M   'P 1'
#
loop_
_entity.id
_entity.type
_entity.pdbx_description
1 polymer ?
#
loop_
_entity_poly.entity_id
_entity_poly.type
_entity_poly.pdbx_seq_one_letter_code
_entity_poly.pdbx_strand_id
1 'polypeptide(L)'
;MEPETKETPIKGTLIYQPQGSAGEYAKWAINLYHGCSNGCTYCYNRRGVLSHVFCDKPELAAPIVKARDKYLNRYMKENNLTERDAIPQKVIRDTTAVVSLNIVAKDIKRIGEDVIREDGGIFFSFTCDPFDPDTDMDMLRMMVFVFLDHQIPVTILTKNIDWLGNGKWKAFLEPDVYCPDEDFLRYLTIGFTITGKDKFEPGAPSTEERIEALRKLHDEYKIKTFVSLEPITSICTASEVIKKTYQITDEIRIGAQSPIKKDRYDPNEFFGFVTAVKFLARDIPCRFMVKDSMYKQAEAFGGTYRDMCIAKLDEIRKIYESKQTENDER
;
A
#
# COMPACT_ATOMS: atom_id res chain seq x y z
N MET A 1 -21.49 3.62 -26.19
CA MET A 1 -20.79 2.85 -25.14
C MET A 1 -20.13 1.67 -25.84
N GLU A 2 -18.84 1.80 -26.12
CA GLU A 2 -18.04 0.68 -26.63
C GLU A 2 -17.79 -0.28 -25.47
N PRO A 3 -17.77 -1.60 -25.72
CA PRO A 3 -17.52 -2.57 -24.67
C PRO A 3 -16.04 -2.48 -24.25
N GLU A 4 -15.79 -2.18 -22.97
CA GLU A 4 -14.46 -2.32 -22.37
C GLU A 4 -13.95 -3.74 -22.61
N THR A 5 -12.94 -3.88 -23.43
CA THR A 5 -12.22 -5.14 -23.60
C THR A 5 -11.50 -5.48 -22.31
N LYS A 6 -12.03 -6.43 -21.56
CA LYS A 6 -11.35 -6.99 -20.37
C LYS A 6 -10.07 -7.68 -20.85
N GLU A 7 -8.95 -6.99 -20.72
CA GLU A 7 -7.65 -7.61 -20.94
C GLU A 7 -7.45 -8.75 -19.94
N THR A 8 -7.06 -9.89 -20.45
CA THR A 8 -6.85 -11.10 -19.66
C THR A 8 -5.61 -10.92 -18.77
N PRO A 9 -5.69 -11.11 -17.43
CA PRO A 9 -4.55 -10.95 -16.55
C PRO A 9 -3.37 -11.83 -16.99
N ILE A 10 -2.20 -11.26 -17.11
CA ILE A 10 -1.00 -11.96 -17.58
C ILE A 10 -0.51 -12.91 -16.50
N LYS A 11 -0.62 -14.25 -16.74
CA LYS A 11 -0.22 -15.28 -15.78
C LYS A 11 1.29 -15.33 -15.55
N GLY A 12 1.72 -15.42 -14.29
CA GLY A 12 3.10 -15.73 -13.90
C GLY A 12 4.03 -14.53 -13.75
N THR A 13 3.51 -13.37 -13.44
CA THR A 13 4.23 -12.11 -13.23
C THR A 13 4.11 -11.65 -11.78
N LEU A 14 5.06 -10.83 -11.32
CA LEU A 14 4.98 -10.17 -10.01
C LEU A 14 4.20 -8.87 -10.10
N ILE A 15 4.36 -8.10 -11.19
CA ILE A 15 3.61 -6.86 -11.43
C ILE A 15 2.27 -7.22 -12.08
N TYR A 16 1.18 -6.73 -11.50
CA TYR A 16 -0.18 -7.03 -11.94
C TYR A 16 -1.12 -5.85 -11.72
N GLN A 17 -2.28 -5.90 -12.38
CA GLN A 17 -3.36 -4.94 -12.19
C GLN A 17 -4.30 -5.43 -11.08
N PRO A 18 -4.36 -4.75 -9.93
CA PRO A 18 -5.27 -5.09 -8.85
C PRO A 18 -6.72 -4.86 -9.27
N GLN A 19 -7.63 -5.71 -8.78
CA GLN A 19 -9.06 -5.66 -9.09
C GLN A 19 -9.88 -5.22 -7.87
N GLY A 20 -11.10 -4.73 -8.12
CA GLY A 20 -12.03 -4.31 -7.07
C GLY A 20 -11.47 -3.15 -6.23
N SER A 21 -11.72 -3.17 -4.91
CA SER A 21 -11.29 -2.08 -4.00
C SER A 21 -9.76 -1.87 -3.94
N ALA A 22 -8.96 -2.86 -4.33
CA ALA A 22 -7.52 -2.70 -4.45
C ALA A 22 -7.14 -1.81 -5.63
N GLY A 23 -7.89 -1.87 -6.74
CA GLY A 23 -7.69 -1.02 -7.92
C GLY A 23 -7.92 0.47 -7.66
N GLU A 24 -8.60 0.83 -6.56
CA GLU A 24 -8.75 2.23 -6.12
C GLU A 24 -7.43 2.82 -5.56
N TYR A 25 -6.48 1.97 -5.14
CA TYR A 25 -5.18 2.41 -4.63
C TYR A 25 -4.15 2.63 -5.73
N ALA A 26 -4.15 1.77 -6.75
CA ALA A 26 -3.16 1.82 -7.82
C ALA A 26 -3.63 0.99 -9.02
N LYS A 27 -3.20 1.36 -10.22
CA LYS A 27 -3.40 0.56 -11.44
C LYS A 27 -2.42 -0.61 -11.54
N TRP A 28 -1.24 -0.49 -10.93
CA TRP A 28 -0.21 -1.53 -10.90
C TRP A 28 0.24 -1.83 -9.47
N ALA A 29 0.40 -3.09 -9.16
CA ALA A 29 0.84 -3.53 -7.84
C ALA A 29 1.83 -4.70 -7.94
N ILE A 30 2.60 -4.89 -6.87
CA ILE A 30 3.52 -6.02 -6.72
C ILE A 30 3.33 -6.66 -5.35
N ASN A 31 3.29 -8.00 -5.32
CA ASN A 31 3.30 -8.78 -4.09
C ASN A 31 4.53 -9.68 -4.07
N LEU A 32 5.50 -9.39 -3.21
CA LEU A 32 6.68 -10.24 -3.00
C LEU A 32 6.36 -11.42 -2.09
N TYR A 33 5.36 -11.25 -1.23
CA TYR A 33 4.93 -12.21 -0.23
C TYR A 33 3.40 -12.34 -0.17
N HIS A 34 2.95 -13.47 0.34
CA HIS A 34 1.57 -13.72 0.79
C HIS A 34 1.59 -14.01 2.30
N GLY A 35 0.50 -13.67 2.98
CA GLY A 35 0.44 -13.80 4.44
C GLY A 35 1.01 -12.60 5.16
N CYS A 36 0.69 -12.45 6.47
CA CYS A 36 1.06 -11.30 7.25
C CYS A 36 0.89 -11.58 8.75
N SER A 37 1.87 -11.21 9.57
CA SER A 37 1.89 -11.45 11.01
C SER A 37 1.08 -10.43 11.84
N ASN A 38 0.61 -9.32 11.24
CA ASN A 38 -0.13 -8.26 11.94
C ASN A 38 -1.46 -8.70 12.57
N GLY A 39 -2.02 -9.85 12.18
CA GLY A 39 -3.19 -10.46 12.82
C GLY A 39 -4.49 -9.65 12.78
N CYS A 40 -4.63 -8.69 11.85
CA CYS A 40 -5.77 -7.78 11.79
C CYS A 40 -7.10 -8.54 11.68
N THR A 41 -8.04 -8.27 12.60
CA THR A 41 -9.33 -8.96 12.66
C THR A 41 -10.26 -8.64 11.49
N TYR A 42 -10.05 -7.52 10.82
CA TYR A 42 -10.81 -7.06 9.66
C TYR A 42 -10.15 -7.41 8.32
N CYS A 43 -9.00 -8.08 8.31
CA CYS A 43 -8.22 -8.36 7.11
C CYS A 43 -9.05 -9.07 6.03
N TYR A 44 -9.12 -8.46 4.84
CA TYR A 44 -9.86 -9.00 3.71
C TYR A 44 -9.21 -10.29 3.14
N ASN A 45 -7.88 -10.42 3.27
CA ASN A 45 -7.16 -11.62 2.82
C ASN A 45 -7.55 -12.87 3.63
N ARG A 46 -8.00 -12.70 4.90
CA ARG A 46 -8.50 -13.80 5.74
C ARG A 46 -9.93 -14.22 5.39
N ARG A 47 -10.68 -13.43 4.62
CA ARG A 47 -12.12 -13.61 4.36
C ARG A 47 -12.48 -13.66 2.88
N GLY A 48 -11.59 -13.23 2.01
CA GLY A 48 -11.82 -13.12 0.58
C GLY A 48 -11.38 -14.36 -0.20
N VAL A 49 -11.28 -14.18 -1.51
CA VAL A 49 -10.84 -15.23 -2.46
C VAL A 49 -9.46 -15.79 -2.11
N LEU A 50 -8.60 -14.98 -1.49
CA LEU A 50 -7.24 -15.39 -1.10
C LEU A 50 -7.16 -16.08 0.26
N SER A 51 -8.30 -16.24 0.99
CA SER A 51 -8.29 -16.84 2.33
C SER A 51 -7.74 -18.28 2.37
N HIS A 52 -7.83 -19.02 1.28
CA HIS A 52 -7.31 -20.38 1.16
C HIS A 52 -5.79 -20.47 0.97
N VAL A 53 -5.14 -19.36 0.62
CA VAL A 53 -3.68 -19.27 0.46
C VAL A 53 -3.04 -18.29 1.44
N PHE A 54 -3.85 -17.61 2.25
CA PHE A 54 -3.38 -16.66 3.24
C PHE A 54 -2.85 -17.40 4.48
N CYS A 55 -1.64 -17.05 4.92
CA CYS A 55 -0.98 -17.57 6.11
C CYS A 55 -0.67 -16.46 7.13
N ASP A 56 -0.48 -16.86 8.40
CA ASP A 56 -0.18 -15.92 9.49
C ASP A 56 1.28 -15.43 9.50
N LYS A 57 2.09 -15.95 8.58
CA LYS A 57 3.47 -15.50 8.33
C LYS A 57 3.67 -15.26 6.85
N PRO A 58 4.54 -14.29 6.49
CA PRO A 58 4.89 -14.05 5.09
C PRO A 58 5.54 -15.27 4.43
N GLU A 59 5.02 -15.65 3.28
CA GLU A 59 5.61 -16.65 2.38
C GLU A 59 5.90 -16.01 1.03
N LEU A 60 7.06 -16.33 0.45
CA LEU A 60 7.44 -15.80 -0.85
C LEU A 60 6.41 -16.13 -1.93
N ALA A 61 6.15 -15.17 -2.80
CA ALA A 61 5.26 -15.36 -3.95
C ALA A 61 5.72 -16.51 -4.85
N ALA A 62 4.77 -17.32 -5.32
CA ALA A 62 5.04 -18.54 -6.08
C ALA A 62 5.96 -18.36 -7.31
N PRO A 63 5.90 -17.27 -8.09
CA PRO A 63 6.85 -17.02 -9.18
C PRO A 63 8.30 -16.94 -8.71
N ILE A 64 8.55 -16.30 -7.54
CA ILE A 64 9.88 -16.17 -6.94
C ILE A 64 10.38 -17.54 -6.48
N VAL A 65 9.54 -18.27 -5.73
CA VAL A 65 9.87 -19.63 -5.24
C VAL A 65 10.28 -20.54 -6.40
N LYS A 66 9.45 -20.56 -7.47
CA LYS A 66 9.72 -21.39 -8.65
C LYS A 66 11.05 -21.04 -9.33
N ALA A 67 11.33 -19.74 -9.50
CA ALA A 67 12.56 -19.29 -10.13
C ALA A 67 13.78 -19.57 -9.26
N ARG A 68 13.70 -19.29 -7.95
CA ARG A 68 14.73 -19.60 -6.96
C ARG A 68 15.05 -21.07 -6.94
N ASP A 69 14.05 -21.92 -6.84
CA ASP A 69 14.24 -23.38 -6.71
C ASP A 69 14.92 -23.97 -7.95
N LYS A 70 14.57 -23.48 -9.15
CA LYS A 70 15.27 -23.86 -10.37
C LYS A 70 16.76 -23.53 -10.31
N TYR A 71 17.10 -22.35 -9.78
CA TYR A 71 18.49 -21.90 -9.65
C TYR A 71 19.24 -22.72 -8.57
N LEU A 72 18.63 -22.91 -7.40
CA LEU A 72 19.23 -23.68 -6.32
C LEU A 72 19.45 -25.15 -6.67
N ASN A 73 18.54 -25.76 -7.43
CA ASN A 73 18.73 -27.15 -7.93
C ASN A 73 19.93 -27.24 -8.89
N ARG A 74 20.18 -26.21 -9.67
CA ARG A 74 21.40 -26.15 -10.50
C ARG A 74 22.66 -25.98 -9.64
N TYR A 75 22.63 -25.06 -8.68
CA TYR A 75 23.71 -24.83 -7.74
C TYR A 75 24.09 -26.13 -6.98
N MET A 76 23.09 -26.89 -6.51
CA MET A 76 23.32 -28.19 -5.85
C MET A 76 24.08 -29.14 -6.76
N LYS A 77 23.68 -29.28 -8.02
CA LYS A 77 24.37 -30.16 -9.00
C LYS A 77 25.81 -29.73 -9.24
N GLU A 78 26.05 -28.45 -9.40
CA GLU A 78 27.38 -27.89 -9.67
C GLU A 78 28.34 -28.05 -8.46
N ASN A 79 27.78 -28.08 -7.23
CA ASN A 79 28.54 -28.20 -5.98
C ASN A 79 28.48 -29.61 -5.36
N ASN A 80 27.91 -30.62 -6.04
CA ASN A 80 27.74 -32.01 -5.55
C ASN A 80 27.01 -32.11 -4.22
N LEU A 81 26.02 -31.22 -3.97
CA LEU A 81 25.20 -31.25 -2.77
C LEU A 81 24.01 -32.21 -2.95
N THR A 82 23.78 -33.07 -1.99
CA THR A 82 22.68 -34.06 -1.99
C THR A 82 21.43 -33.55 -1.27
N GLU A 83 21.60 -32.63 -0.34
CA GLU A 83 20.52 -32.11 0.49
C GLU A 83 20.42 -30.59 0.36
N ARG A 84 19.21 -30.10 0.39
CA ARG A 84 18.92 -28.65 0.23
C ARG A 84 19.43 -27.84 1.43
N ASP A 85 19.38 -28.42 2.62
CA ASP A 85 19.87 -27.81 3.87
C ASP A 85 21.38 -27.55 3.88
N ALA A 86 22.13 -28.23 2.98
CA ALA A 86 23.56 -27.98 2.77
C ALA A 86 23.85 -26.67 2.00
N ILE A 87 22.82 -26.01 1.41
CA ILE A 87 23.00 -24.73 0.72
C ILE A 87 23.17 -23.63 1.77
N PRO A 88 24.25 -22.81 1.70
CA PRO A 88 24.41 -21.69 2.63
C PRO A 88 23.23 -20.71 2.55
N GLN A 89 22.73 -20.26 3.69
CA GLN A 89 21.61 -19.31 3.77
C GLN A 89 21.85 -18.02 2.96
N LYS A 90 23.09 -17.55 2.92
CA LYS A 90 23.49 -16.42 2.07
C LYS A 90 23.19 -16.69 0.60
N VAL A 91 23.52 -17.89 0.09
CA VAL A 91 23.26 -18.26 -1.31
C VAL A 91 21.76 -18.27 -1.60
N ILE A 92 20.96 -18.79 -0.66
CA ILE A 92 19.50 -18.82 -0.79
C ILE A 92 18.96 -17.37 -0.86
N ARG A 93 19.39 -16.50 0.05
CA ARG A 93 18.94 -15.11 0.10
C ARG A 93 19.36 -14.34 -1.14
N ASP A 94 20.63 -14.38 -1.50
CA ASP A 94 21.17 -13.66 -2.66
C ASP A 94 20.50 -14.15 -3.97
N THR A 95 20.29 -15.47 -4.10
CA THR A 95 19.53 -16.03 -5.23
C THR A 95 18.10 -15.53 -5.25
N THR A 96 17.42 -15.49 -4.10
CA THR A 96 16.04 -15.01 -4.01
C THR A 96 15.94 -13.56 -4.49
N ALA A 97 16.83 -12.69 -4.04
CA ALA A 97 16.87 -11.31 -4.46
C ALA A 97 17.12 -11.16 -5.98
N VAL A 98 18.12 -11.85 -6.51
CA VAL A 98 18.47 -11.80 -7.94
C VAL A 98 17.33 -12.29 -8.84
N VAL A 99 16.69 -13.42 -8.50
CA VAL A 99 15.58 -13.93 -9.32
C VAL A 99 14.36 -13.01 -9.26
N SER A 100 14.10 -12.40 -8.10
CA SER A 100 13.00 -11.44 -7.92
C SER A 100 13.22 -10.20 -8.80
N LEU A 101 14.42 -9.61 -8.76
CA LEU A 101 14.80 -8.47 -9.61
C LEU A 101 14.68 -8.82 -11.10
N ASN A 102 15.13 -10.00 -11.51
CA ASN A 102 15.04 -10.45 -12.91
C ASN A 102 13.58 -10.62 -13.38
N ILE A 103 12.67 -11.06 -12.52
CA ILE A 103 11.25 -11.15 -12.84
C ILE A 103 10.68 -9.74 -13.02
N VAL A 104 10.96 -8.84 -12.09
CA VAL A 104 10.49 -7.45 -12.15
C VAL A 104 11.02 -6.73 -13.38
N ALA A 105 12.30 -6.83 -13.69
CA ALA A 105 12.87 -6.23 -14.90
C ALA A 105 12.18 -6.71 -16.19
N LYS A 106 11.82 -8.01 -16.25
CA LYS A 106 11.05 -8.55 -17.38
C LYS A 106 9.62 -8.02 -17.42
N ASP A 107 8.99 -7.86 -16.26
CA ASP A 107 7.64 -7.32 -16.17
C ASP A 107 7.62 -5.85 -16.59
N ILE A 108 8.56 -5.03 -16.11
CA ILE A 108 8.72 -3.63 -16.53
C ILE A 108 8.89 -3.54 -18.06
N LYS A 109 9.81 -4.33 -18.62
CA LYS A 109 10.05 -4.33 -20.07
C LYS A 109 8.81 -4.75 -20.87
N ARG A 110 8.01 -5.66 -20.34
CA ARG A 110 6.81 -6.15 -21.05
C ARG A 110 5.64 -5.18 -20.96
N ILE A 111 5.45 -4.53 -19.82
CA ILE A 111 4.36 -3.57 -19.62
C ILE A 111 4.72 -2.24 -20.29
N GLY A 112 5.96 -1.81 -20.18
CA GLY A 112 6.47 -0.50 -20.57
C GLY A 112 6.65 0.41 -19.37
N GLU A 113 7.82 1.00 -19.22
CA GLU A 113 8.12 1.93 -18.13
C GLU A 113 7.19 3.14 -18.14
N ASP A 114 6.96 3.72 -19.34
CA ASP A 114 6.11 4.88 -19.51
C ASP A 114 4.67 4.57 -19.10
N VAL A 115 4.14 3.40 -19.47
CA VAL A 115 2.79 2.97 -19.08
C VAL A 115 2.65 2.88 -17.56
N ILE A 116 3.65 2.27 -16.88
CA ILE A 116 3.63 2.15 -15.42
C ILE A 116 3.71 3.54 -14.77
N ARG A 117 4.55 4.44 -15.31
CA ARG A 117 4.74 5.79 -14.80
C ARG A 117 3.48 6.64 -14.97
N GLU A 118 2.89 6.66 -16.17
CA GLU A 118 1.66 7.40 -16.48
C GLU A 118 0.46 6.90 -15.69
N ASP A 119 0.43 5.61 -15.35
CA ASP A 119 -0.59 4.99 -14.51
C ASP A 119 -0.37 5.20 -12.99
N GLY A 120 0.61 6.02 -12.59
CA GLY A 120 0.87 6.40 -11.19
C GLY A 120 1.82 5.49 -10.44
N GLY A 121 2.54 4.57 -11.13
CA GLY A 121 3.61 3.75 -10.56
C GLY A 121 3.14 2.43 -9.93
N ILE A 122 3.92 1.94 -8.97
CA ILE A 122 3.77 0.61 -8.36
C ILE A 122 3.36 0.72 -6.90
N PHE A 123 2.38 -0.08 -6.50
CA PHE A 123 1.91 -0.20 -5.11
C PHE A 123 2.45 -1.48 -4.43
N PHE A 124 3.07 -1.34 -3.27
CA PHE A 124 3.48 -2.42 -2.36
C PHE A 124 2.60 -2.40 -1.10
N SER A 125 1.95 -3.43 -0.72
CA SER A 125 1.43 -4.61 -1.40
C SER A 125 0.03 -4.91 -0.87
N PHE A 126 -0.71 -5.80 -1.53
CA PHE A 126 -2.08 -6.13 -1.09
C PHE A 126 -2.18 -7.45 -0.33
N THR A 127 -1.18 -8.33 -0.39
CA THR A 127 -1.24 -9.67 0.19
C THR A 127 -0.36 -9.87 1.41
N CYS A 128 0.49 -8.90 1.73
CA CYS A 128 1.39 -8.90 2.87
C CYS A 128 1.67 -7.46 3.29
N ASP A 129 1.99 -7.21 4.56
CA ASP A 129 2.64 -5.95 4.94
C ASP A 129 4.09 -5.97 4.40
N PRO A 130 4.51 -4.99 3.58
CA PRO A 130 5.85 -4.99 2.98
C PRO A 130 6.98 -4.98 4.00
N PHE A 131 6.73 -4.40 5.17
CA PHE A 131 7.68 -4.31 6.29
C PHE A 131 7.33 -5.27 7.44
N ASP A 132 6.64 -6.38 7.14
CA ASP A 132 6.45 -7.44 8.12
C ASP A 132 7.81 -7.94 8.63
N PRO A 133 8.02 -8.16 9.95
CA PRO A 133 9.29 -8.60 10.50
C PRO A 133 9.88 -9.86 9.87
N ASP A 134 9.02 -10.73 9.33
CA ASP A 134 9.42 -11.99 8.68
C ASP A 134 9.71 -11.82 7.16
N THR A 135 9.69 -10.57 6.61
CA THR A 135 10.07 -10.30 5.22
C THR A 135 11.54 -9.90 5.08
N ASP A 136 12.10 -10.06 3.88
CA ASP A 136 13.45 -9.57 3.57
C ASP A 136 13.40 -8.08 3.19
N MET A 137 13.69 -7.23 4.18
CA MET A 137 13.69 -5.77 4.02
C MET A 137 14.78 -5.28 3.05
N ASP A 138 15.88 -6.02 2.89
CA ASP A 138 16.93 -5.68 1.91
C ASP A 138 16.44 -5.93 0.48
N MET A 139 15.74 -7.03 0.27
CA MET A 139 15.11 -7.33 -1.02
C MET A 139 14.06 -6.27 -1.39
N LEU A 140 13.21 -5.88 -0.42
CA LEU A 140 12.23 -4.81 -0.63
C LEU A 140 12.93 -3.49 -1.02
N ARG A 141 13.98 -3.10 -0.28
CA ARG A 141 14.74 -1.88 -0.55
C ARG A 141 15.37 -1.88 -1.94
N MET A 142 15.97 -3.00 -2.36
CA MET A 142 16.52 -3.14 -3.72
C MET A 142 15.44 -3.02 -4.79
N MET A 143 14.24 -3.60 -4.56
CA MET A 143 13.11 -3.45 -5.48
C MET A 143 12.67 -1.99 -5.61
N VAL A 144 12.50 -1.32 -4.47
CA VAL A 144 12.13 0.10 -4.45
C VAL A 144 13.18 0.92 -5.21
N PHE A 145 14.47 0.69 -4.94
CA PHE A 145 15.56 1.36 -5.64
C PHE A 145 15.44 1.22 -7.17
N VAL A 146 15.21 0.00 -7.67
CA VAL A 146 15.09 -0.23 -9.13
C VAL A 146 13.95 0.58 -9.73
N PHE A 147 12.79 0.66 -9.09
CA PHE A 147 11.69 1.48 -9.62
C PHE A 147 12.01 2.98 -9.59
N LEU A 148 12.59 3.47 -8.49
CA LEU A 148 12.95 4.88 -8.38
C LEU A 148 14.06 5.29 -9.37
N ASP A 149 15.03 4.41 -9.63
CA ASP A 149 16.10 4.61 -10.63
C ASP A 149 15.53 4.75 -12.06
N HIS A 150 14.43 4.05 -12.33
CA HIS A 150 13.63 4.20 -13.56
C HIS A 150 12.60 5.33 -13.49
N GLN A 151 12.63 6.18 -12.45
CA GLN A 151 11.65 7.25 -12.21
C GLN A 151 10.19 6.75 -12.18
N ILE A 152 9.99 5.50 -11.81
CA ILE A 152 8.67 4.91 -11.63
C ILE A 152 8.21 5.20 -10.19
N PRO A 153 7.09 5.88 -9.98
CA PRO A 153 6.58 6.16 -8.65
C PRO A 153 6.33 4.88 -7.85
N VAL A 154 6.69 4.89 -6.57
CA VAL A 154 6.48 3.78 -5.65
C VAL A 154 5.62 4.24 -4.50
N THR A 155 4.55 3.50 -4.23
CA THR A 155 3.70 3.70 -3.06
C THR A 155 3.78 2.46 -2.17
N ILE A 156 4.13 2.65 -0.89
CA ILE A 156 4.21 1.59 0.12
C ILE A 156 3.16 1.85 1.19
N LEU A 157 2.34 0.86 1.51
CA LEU A 157 1.40 0.91 2.63
C LEU A 157 1.79 -0.14 3.67
N THR A 158 1.99 0.31 4.90
CA THR A 158 2.39 -0.56 6.02
C THR A 158 1.66 -0.24 7.31
N LYS A 159 1.77 -1.13 8.30
CA LYS A 159 1.49 -0.88 9.71
C LYS A 159 2.75 -0.92 10.57
N ASN A 160 3.82 -1.52 10.04
CA ASN A 160 5.07 -1.74 10.78
C ASN A 160 5.99 -0.52 10.71
N ILE A 161 6.72 -0.28 11.81
CA ILE A 161 7.59 0.90 11.99
C ILE A 161 9.05 0.53 12.23
N ASP A 162 9.36 -0.72 12.58
CA ASP A 162 10.70 -1.17 12.99
C ASP A 162 11.76 -0.96 11.91
N TRP A 163 11.33 -0.96 10.64
CA TRP A 163 12.21 -0.69 9.50
C TRP A 163 12.84 0.71 9.53
N LEU A 164 12.22 1.70 10.19
CA LEU A 164 12.81 3.03 10.38
C LEU A 164 14.05 3.00 11.27
N GLY A 165 14.21 1.98 12.12
CA GLY A 165 15.42 1.70 12.89
C GLY A 165 16.49 0.94 12.11
N ASN A 166 16.18 0.41 10.92
CA ASN A 166 17.12 -0.33 10.09
C ASN A 166 18.13 0.61 9.43
N GLY A 167 19.42 0.44 9.72
CA GLY A 167 20.49 1.34 9.24
C GLY A 167 20.55 1.48 7.72
N LYS A 168 20.20 0.43 6.95
CA LYS A 168 20.20 0.48 5.47
C LYS A 168 19.00 1.25 4.93
N TRP A 169 17.82 1.13 5.55
CA TRP A 169 16.65 1.93 5.19
C TRP A 169 16.86 3.39 5.59
N LYS A 170 17.42 3.64 6.79
CA LYS A 170 17.76 4.99 7.21
C LYS A 170 18.69 5.67 6.22
N ALA A 171 19.80 5.01 5.85
CA ALA A 171 20.75 5.51 4.85
C ALA A 171 20.10 5.69 3.46
N PHE A 172 19.14 4.85 3.09
CA PHE A 172 18.39 4.98 1.84
C PHE A 172 17.47 6.20 1.80
N LEU A 173 16.91 6.60 2.95
CA LEU A 173 16.07 7.79 3.09
C LEU A 173 16.87 9.08 3.30
N GLU A 174 18.17 9.00 3.56
CA GLU A 174 19.09 10.14 3.67
C GLU A 174 19.83 10.32 2.32
N PRO A 175 19.35 11.21 1.42
CA PRO A 175 19.83 11.27 0.04
C PRO A 175 21.32 11.60 -0.10
N ASP A 176 21.91 12.33 0.85
CA ASP A 176 23.33 12.73 0.83
C ASP A 176 24.31 11.54 0.82
N VAL A 177 23.82 10.33 1.17
CA VAL A 177 24.67 9.15 1.33
C VAL A 177 24.66 8.23 0.10
N TYR A 178 23.53 8.13 -0.62
CA TYR A 178 23.34 7.10 -1.66
C TYR A 178 23.06 7.60 -3.06
N CYS A 179 22.55 8.81 -3.22
CA CYS A 179 22.15 9.29 -4.53
C CYS A 179 22.50 10.79 -4.68
N PRO A 180 23.32 11.18 -5.66
CA PRO A 180 23.60 12.59 -5.94
C PRO A 180 22.43 13.34 -6.58
N ASP A 181 21.34 12.64 -6.92
CA ASP A 181 20.13 13.24 -7.47
C ASP A 181 19.17 13.53 -6.30
N GLU A 182 19.08 14.79 -5.88
CA GLU A 182 18.21 15.28 -4.81
C GLU A 182 16.73 14.93 -5.03
N ASP A 183 16.37 14.64 -6.28
CA ASP A 183 15.00 14.33 -6.70
C ASP A 183 14.60 12.85 -6.63
N PHE A 184 15.54 11.94 -6.31
CA PHE A 184 15.30 10.50 -6.32
C PHE A 184 14.11 10.08 -5.43
N LEU A 185 14.00 10.61 -4.22
CA LEU A 185 12.95 10.27 -3.27
C LEU A 185 11.59 10.92 -3.58
N ARG A 186 11.51 11.85 -4.54
CA ARG A 186 10.23 12.47 -4.94
C ARG A 186 9.23 11.45 -5.51
N TYR A 187 9.73 10.34 -6.01
CA TYR A 187 8.92 9.24 -6.54
C TYR A 187 8.49 8.23 -5.46
N LEU A 188 8.92 8.39 -4.20
CA LEU A 188 8.56 7.51 -3.10
C LEU A 188 7.43 8.13 -2.26
N THR A 189 6.38 7.34 -2.06
CA THR A 189 5.29 7.67 -1.15
C THR A 189 5.13 6.54 -0.14
N ILE A 190 5.15 6.85 1.16
CA ILE A 190 4.99 5.87 2.23
C ILE A 190 3.77 6.22 3.06
N GLY A 191 2.89 5.25 3.26
CA GLY A 191 1.69 5.43 4.05
C GLY A 191 1.54 4.42 5.17
N PHE A 192 0.80 4.83 6.18
CA PHE A 192 0.40 3.94 7.26
C PHE A 192 -1.10 3.72 7.27
N THR A 193 -1.52 2.45 7.49
CA THR A 193 -2.89 2.20 7.88
C THR A 193 -3.06 2.64 9.33
N ILE A 194 -3.95 3.57 9.60
CA ILE A 194 -4.22 4.10 10.93
C ILE A 194 -5.73 4.09 11.16
N THR A 195 -6.24 3.07 11.87
CA THR A 195 -7.67 2.91 12.15
C THR A 195 -8.09 3.53 13.48
N GLY A 196 -7.13 3.84 14.35
CA GLY A 196 -7.35 4.31 15.72
C GLY A 196 -7.90 3.22 16.66
N LYS A 197 -7.81 1.94 16.30
CA LYS A 197 -8.34 0.80 17.07
C LYS A 197 -7.33 -0.35 17.14
N ASP A 198 -6.28 -0.18 17.93
CA ASP A 198 -5.16 -1.12 18.06
C ASP A 198 -5.61 -2.55 18.40
N LYS A 199 -6.68 -2.70 19.20
CA LYS A 199 -7.23 -4.02 19.53
C LYS A 199 -7.67 -4.87 18.31
N PHE A 200 -7.87 -4.25 17.16
CA PHE A 200 -8.19 -4.94 15.92
C PHE A 200 -6.95 -5.31 15.09
N GLU A 201 -5.77 -4.87 15.54
CA GLU A 201 -4.48 -5.00 14.86
C GLU A 201 -3.39 -5.50 15.83
N PRO A 202 -3.58 -6.68 16.48
CA PRO A 202 -2.80 -7.10 17.65
C PRO A 202 -1.30 -7.30 17.38
N GLY A 203 -0.89 -7.54 16.14
CA GLY A 203 0.51 -7.70 15.74
C GLY A 203 1.14 -6.43 15.17
N ALA A 204 0.39 -5.34 15.09
CA ALA A 204 0.91 -4.06 14.59
C ALA A 204 1.29 -3.11 15.75
N PRO A 205 2.24 -2.19 15.56
CA PRO A 205 2.49 -1.09 16.48
C PRO A 205 1.22 -0.27 16.74
N SER A 206 1.17 0.41 17.88
CA SER A 206 0.03 1.23 18.26
C SER A 206 -0.25 2.36 17.26
N THR A 207 -1.46 2.89 17.32
CA THR A 207 -1.88 4.07 16.54
C THR A 207 -0.92 5.25 16.75
N GLU A 208 -0.51 5.53 17.99
CA GLU A 208 0.37 6.66 18.32
C GLU A 208 1.78 6.46 17.78
N GLU A 209 2.34 5.25 17.86
CA GLU A 209 3.64 4.92 17.27
C GLU A 209 3.65 5.08 15.76
N ARG A 210 2.57 4.67 15.09
CA ARG A 210 2.43 4.87 13.63
C ARG A 210 2.27 6.33 13.24
N ILE A 211 1.58 7.15 14.05
CA ILE A 211 1.49 8.60 13.85
C ILE A 211 2.86 9.27 14.02
N GLU A 212 3.65 8.85 15.01
CA GLU A 212 5.00 9.39 15.21
C GLU A 212 5.94 8.98 14.04
N ALA A 213 5.84 7.75 13.58
CA ALA A 213 6.57 7.29 12.39
C ALA A 213 6.19 8.07 11.13
N LEU A 214 4.89 8.36 10.95
CA LEU A 214 4.39 9.22 9.87
C LEU A 214 4.97 10.63 9.94
N ARG A 215 4.95 11.24 11.13
CA ARG A 215 5.54 12.56 11.39
C ARG A 215 7.01 12.59 11.01
N LYS A 216 7.77 11.58 11.43
CA LYS A 216 9.19 11.47 11.12
C LYS A 216 9.44 11.41 9.62
N LEU A 217 8.68 10.62 8.87
CA LEU A 217 8.81 10.56 7.40
C LEU A 217 8.50 11.90 6.75
N HIS A 218 7.42 12.55 7.16
CA HIS A 218 6.99 13.82 6.59
C HIS A 218 7.91 14.98 6.97
N ASP A 219 8.22 15.15 8.28
CA ASP A 219 8.89 16.35 8.80
C ASP A 219 10.42 16.25 8.69
N GLU A 220 11.02 15.07 8.92
CA GLU A 220 12.48 14.89 8.91
C GLU A 220 12.99 14.46 7.53
N TYR A 221 12.42 13.39 6.96
CA TYR A 221 12.88 12.83 5.68
C TYR A 221 12.26 13.50 4.45
N LYS A 222 11.23 14.34 4.62
CA LYS A 222 10.51 15.02 3.53
C LYS A 222 9.95 14.07 2.46
N ILE A 223 9.61 12.84 2.88
CA ILE A 223 8.99 11.84 2.02
C ILE A 223 7.51 12.16 1.87
N LYS A 224 6.95 11.98 0.67
CA LYS A 224 5.50 12.04 0.46
C LYS A 224 4.83 10.97 1.31
N THR A 225 3.82 11.37 2.06
CA THR A 225 3.16 10.47 3.02
C THR A 225 1.66 10.38 2.79
N PHE A 226 1.06 9.24 3.17
CA PHE A 226 -0.40 9.15 3.23
C PHE A 226 -0.88 8.31 4.42
N VAL A 227 -2.10 8.60 4.85
CA VAL A 227 -2.82 7.78 5.84
C VAL A 227 -3.90 6.99 5.14
N SER A 228 -3.89 5.67 5.31
CA SER A 228 -5.03 4.82 4.97
C SER A 228 -5.93 4.69 6.20
N LEU A 229 -6.98 5.52 6.27
CA LEU A 229 -8.05 5.46 7.26
C LEU A 229 -9.11 4.46 6.81
N GLU A 230 -8.70 3.20 6.68
CA GLU A 230 -9.52 2.08 6.22
C GLU A 230 -9.14 0.79 6.96
N PRO A 231 -10.13 0.11 7.58
CA PRO A 231 -11.54 0.50 7.63
C PRO A 231 -11.85 1.55 8.71
N ILE A 232 -12.80 2.44 8.45
CA ILE A 232 -13.42 3.23 9.51
C ILE A 232 -14.15 2.29 10.44
N THR A 233 -13.74 2.23 11.71
CA THR A 233 -14.36 1.36 12.72
C THR A 233 -15.42 2.10 13.54
N SER A 234 -15.27 3.42 13.71
CA SER A 234 -16.26 4.35 14.24
C SER A 234 -15.99 5.76 13.73
N ILE A 235 -17.01 6.57 13.59
CA ILE A 235 -16.90 7.95 13.12
C ILE A 235 -16.09 8.82 14.09
N CYS A 236 -16.31 8.68 15.39
CA CYS A 236 -15.56 9.40 16.41
C CYS A 236 -14.05 9.14 16.27
N THR A 237 -13.64 7.87 16.22
CA THR A 237 -12.22 7.50 16.08
C THR A 237 -11.61 7.99 14.76
N ALA A 238 -12.37 7.90 13.65
CA ALA A 238 -11.92 8.40 12.37
C ALA A 238 -11.65 9.91 12.40
N SER A 239 -12.53 10.66 13.05
CA SER A 239 -12.35 12.12 13.24
C SER A 239 -11.12 12.46 14.07
N GLU A 240 -10.83 11.67 15.12
CA GLU A 240 -9.62 11.84 15.95
C GLU A 240 -8.33 11.54 15.15
N VAL A 241 -8.32 10.47 14.35
CA VAL A 241 -7.17 10.15 13.49
C VAL A 241 -6.91 11.29 12.51
N ILE A 242 -7.95 11.78 11.82
CA ILE A 242 -7.81 12.93 10.91
C ILE A 242 -7.20 14.13 11.63
N LYS A 243 -7.73 14.52 12.80
CA LYS A 243 -7.22 15.66 13.60
C LYS A 243 -5.73 15.53 13.95
N LYS A 244 -5.25 14.31 14.21
CA LYS A 244 -3.86 14.04 14.56
C LYS A 244 -2.91 13.98 13.35
N THR A 245 -3.45 13.76 12.15
CA THR A 245 -2.60 13.42 10.99
C THR A 245 -2.64 14.42 9.84
N TYR A 246 -3.69 15.23 9.69
CA TYR A 246 -3.86 16.09 8.50
C TYR A 246 -2.74 17.13 8.28
N GLN A 247 -1.96 17.47 9.31
CA GLN A 247 -0.84 18.41 9.23
C GLN A 247 0.52 17.74 8.98
N ILE A 248 0.57 16.41 9.07
CA ILE A 248 1.78 15.60 8.94
C ILE A 248 1.66 14.55 7.86
N THR A 249 0.78 14.77 6.90
CA THR A 249 0.57 13.88 5.76
C THR A 249 0.07 14.66 4.54
N ASP A 250 0.46 14.21 3.36
CA ASP A 250 0.03 14.82 2.10
C ASP A 250 -1.36 14.34 1.67
N GLU A 251 -1.77 13.14 2.11
CA GLU A 251 -3.03 12.55 1.69
C GLU A 251 -3.66 11.67 2.77
N ILE A 252 -4.98 11.70 2.89
CA ILE A 252 -5.77 10.78 3.71
C ILE A 252 -6.77 10.04 2.83
N ARG A 253 -6.66 8.72 2.75
CA ARG A 253 -7.57 7.81 2.03
C ARG A 253 -8.59 7.25 2.99
N ILE A 254 -9.87 7.50 2.72
CA ILE A 254 -10.98 7.22 3.63
C ILE A 254 -11.85 6.10 3.07
N GLY A 255 -12.00 5.00 3.82
CA GLY A 255 -12.80 3.86 3.40
C GLY A 255 -13.67 3.27 4.53
N ALA A 256 -14.94 2.97 4.20
CA ALA A 256 -15.86 2.33 5.12
C ALA A 256 -15.53 0.85 5.34
N GLN A 257 -15.93 0.31 6.48
CA GLN A 257 -15.69 -1.08 6.85
C GLN A 257 -16.54 -2.06 6.03
N SER A 258 -15.88 -3.02 5.38
CA SER A 258 -16.53 -4.15 4.72
C SER A 258 -16.83 -5.31 5.70
N PRO A 259 -17.93 -6.08 5.49
CA PRO A 259 -18.97 -5.83 4.52
C PRO A 259 -19.83 -4.62 4.90
N ILE A 260 -20.36 -3.91 3.89
CA ILE A 260 -21.27 -2.77 4.12
C ILE A 260 -22.53 -3.24 4.81
N LYS A 261 -22.95 -2.52 5.86
CA LYS A 261 -24.17 -2.76 6.62
C LYS A 261 -24.89 -1.45 6.88
N LYS A 262 -26.24 -1.47 6.78
CA LYS A 262 -27.08 -0.27 6.97
C LYS A 262 -26.89 0.36 8.35
N ASP A 263 -26.73 -0.45 9.37
CA ASP A 263 -26.62 -0.09 10.79
C ASP A 263 -25.16 0.04 11.28
N ARG A 264 -24.18 0.08 10.36
CA ARG A 264 -22.75 0.19 10.71
C ARG A 264 -22.42 1.49 11.40
N TYR A 265 -22.99 2.58 10.92
CA TYR A 265 -22.80 3.93 11.44
C TYR A 265 -24.16 4.61 11.60
N ASP A 266 -24.27 5.51 12.58
CA ASP A 266 -25.42 6.41 12.63
C ASP A 266 -25.41 7.35 11.40
N PRO A 267 -26.51 7.50 10.66
CA PRO A 267 -26.55 8.31 9.44
C PRO A 267 -26.25 9.79 9.68
N ASN A 268 -26.63 10.37 10.85
CA ASN A 268 -26.32 11.75 11.19
C ASN A 268 -24.84 11.94 11.48
N GLU A 269 -24.23 11.01 12.25
CA GLU A 269 -22.78 11.03 12.53
C GLU A 269 -22.00 10.89 11.23
N PHE A 270 -22.39 9.99 10.35
CA PHE A 270 -21.72 9.80 9.06
C PHE A 270 -21.85 11.05 8.18
N PHE A 271 -23.04 11.66 8.06
CA PHE A 271 -23.24 12.89 7.34
C PHE A 271 -22.42 14.06 7.93
N GLY A 272 -22.40 14.18 9.26
CA GLY A 272 -21.56 15.17 9.95
C GLY A 272 -20.08 14.97 9.64
N PHE A 273 -19.60 13.73 9.65
CA PHE A 273 -18.23 13.38 9.32
C PHE A 273 -17.85 13.76 7.88
N VAL A 274 -18.62 13.32 6.88
CA VAL A 274 -18.30 13.64 5.47
C VAL A 274 -18.38 15.15 5.21
N THR A 275 -19.28 15.86 5.92
CA THR A 275 -19.37 17.32 5.85
C THR A 275 -18.11 17.97 6.42
N ALA A 276 -17.62 17.52 7.57
CA ALA A 276 -16.37 18.04 8.16
C ALA A 276 -15.16 17.75 7.25
N VAL A 277 -15.07 16.55 6.70
CA VAL A 277 -14.00 16.20 5.73
C VAL A 277 -14.04 17.10 4.50
N LYS A 278 -15.21 17.43 3.98
CA LYS A 278 -15.35 18.38 2.86
C LYS A 278 -14.74 19.75 3.16
N PHE A 279 -15.04 20.30 4.34
CA PHE A 279 -14.46 21.60 4.74
C PHE A 279 -12.92 21.50 4.86
N LEU A 280 -12.41 20.47 5.50
CA LEU A 280 -10.96 20.24 5.58
C LEU A 280 -10.36 20.10 4.17
N ALA A 281 -10.95 19.27 3.31
CA ALA A 281 -10.46 19.07 1.94
C ALA A 281 -10.32 20.38 1.15
N ARG A 282 -11.23 21.34 1.38
CA ARG A 282 -11.18 22.66 0.74
C ARG A 282 -10.11 23.57 1.35
N ASP A 283 -10.01 23.60 2.67
CA ASP A 283 -9.34 24.67 3.41
C ASP A 283 -7.87 24.35 3.76
N ILE A 284 -7.41 23.09 3.62
CA ILE A 284 -6.04 22.69 3.96
C ILE A 284 -5.31 22.02 2.78
N PRO A 285 -3.95 22.01 2.77
CA PRO A 285 -3.17 21.39 1.69
C PRO A 285 -3.38 19.88 1.56
N CYS A 286 -3.55 19.17 2.68
CA CYS A 286 -3.76 17.73 2.71
C CYS A 286 -4.94 17.31 1.80
N ARG A 287 -4.72 16.28 0.98
CA ARG A 287 -5.74 15.77 0.06
C ARG A 287 -6.57 14.68 0.75
N PHE A 288 -7.84 14.60 0.41
CA PHE A 288 -8.77 13.59 0.95
C PHE A 288 -9.36 12.75 -0.18
N MET A 289 -8.88 11.50 -0.30
CA MET A 289 -9.43 10.54 -1.22
C MET A 289 -10.54 9.74 -0.55
N VAL A 290 -11.76 9.80 -1.10
CA VAL A 290 -12.89 8.98 -0.62
C VAL A 290 -13.07 7.77 -1.52
N LYS A 291 -13.08 6.58 -0.91
CA LYS A 291 -13.19 5.31 -1.59
C LYS A 291 -14.65 4.94 -1.88
N ASP A 292 -14.88 4.08 -2.87
CA ASP A 292 -16.21 3.60 -3.24
C ASP A 292 -16.98 2.96 -2.07
N SER A 293 -16.28 2.40 -1.10
CA SER A 293 -16.92 1.87 0.12
C SER A 293 -17.68 2.92 0.91
N MET A 294 -17.26 4.20 0.86
CA MET A 294 -17.99 5.32 1.49
C MET A 294 -19.31 5.61 0.76
N TYR A 295 -19.31 5.55 -0.57
CA TYR A 295 -20.53 5.69 -1.39
C TYR A 295 -21.51 4.54 -1.14
N LYS A 296 -21.01 3.31 -1.15
CA LYS A 296 -21.82 2.11 -0.84
C LYS A 296 -22.44 2.19 0.56
N GLN A 297 -21.72 2.76 1.55
CA GLN A 297 -22.27 2.98 2.87
C GLN A 297 -23.38 4.05 2.87
N ALA A 298 -23.18 5.15 2.14
CA ALA A 298 -24.22 6.18 1.97
C ALA A 298 -25.48 5.60 1.29
N GLU A 299 -25.29 4.80 0.24
CA GLU A 299 -26.39 4.10 -0.44
C GLU A 299 -27.18 3.17 0.52
N ALA A 300 -26.48 2.48 1.43
CA ALA A 300 -27.08 1.57 2.39
C ALA A 300 -28.01 2.29 3.41
N PHE A 301 -27.82 3.58 3.68
CA PHE A 301 -28.74 4.34 4.54
C PHE A 301 -30.10 4.54 3.88
N GLY A 302 -30.13 4.79 2.55
CA GLY A 302 -31.34 5.06 1.79
C GLY A 302 -31.93 6.45 2.04
N GLY A 303 -33.03 6.79 1.30
CA GLY A 303 -33.78 8.02 1.48
C GLY A 303 -32.92 9.29 1.45
N THR A 304 -33.32 10.31 2.20
CA THR A 304 -32.66 11.62 2.24
C THR A 304 -31.20 11.57 2.65
N TYR A 305 -30.83 10.69 3.60
CA TYR A 305 -29.42 10.56 4.05
C TYR A 305 -28.51 10.05 2.93
N ARG A 306 -28.99 9.12 2.09
CA ARG A 306 -28.23 8.68 0.91
C ARG A 306 -27.85 9.89 0.04
N ASP A 307 -28.86 10.68 -0.35
CA ASP A 307 -28.65 11.78 -1.30
C ASP A 307 -27.77 12.88 -0.69
N MET A 308 -27.96 13.22 0.57
CA MET A 308 -27.14 14.19 1.28
C MET A 308 -25.69 13.75 1.42
N CYS A 309 -25.42 12.49 1.78
CA CYS A 309 -24.08 11.97 1.93
C CYS A 309 -23.37 11.86 0.57
N ILE A 310 -24.03 11.34 -0.47
CA ILE A 310 -23.45 11.22 -1.82
C ILE A 310 -23.06 12.60 -2.34
N ALA A 311 -23.92 13.61 -2.21
CA ALA A 311 -23.61 14.97 -2.64
C ALA A 311 -22.33 15.52 -1.97
N LYS A 312 -22.10 15.23 -0.68
CA LYS A 312 -20.88 15.64 0.03
C LYS A 312 -19.64 14.84 -0.42
N LEU A 313 -19.77 13.55 -0.64
CA LEU A 313 -18.71 12.71 -1.16
C LEU A 313 -18.27 13.14 -2.55
N ASP A 314 -19.22 13.50 -3.43
CA ASP A 314 -18.94 14.06 -4.76
C ASP A 314 -18.19 15.39 -4.71
N GLU A 315 -18.56 16.27 -3.76
CA GLU A 315 -17.83 17.52 -3.54
C GLU A 315 -16.38 17.25 -3.09
N ILE A 316 -16.15 16.30 -2.20
CA ILE A 316 -14.79 15.91 -1.75
C ILE A 316 -13.99 15.34 -2.94
N ARG A 317 -14.59 14.46 -3.74
CA ARG A 317 -13.96 13.86 -4.93
C ARG A 317 -13.52 14.93 -5.92
N LYS A 318 -14.37 15.89 -6.23
CA LYS A 318 -14.04 17.02 -7.13
C LYS A 318 -12.87 17.87 -6.60
N ILE A 319 -12.84 18.13 -5.28
CA ILE A 319 -11.72 18.86 -4.66
C ILE A 319 -10.43 18.04 -4.75
N TYR A 320 -10.50 16.73 -4.53
CA TYR A 320 -9.35 15.82 -4.65
C TYR A 320 -8.78 15.85 -6.07
N GLU A 321 -9.63 15.69 -7.08
CA GLU A 321 -9.24 15.70 -8.50
C GLU A 321 -8.60 17.04 -8.90
N SER A 322 -9.15 18.18 -8.47
CA SER A 322 -8.57 19.51 -8.77
C SER A 322 -7.19 19.68 -8.14
N LYS A 323 -6.99 19.25 -6.90
CA LYS A 323 -5.67 19.32 -6.23
C LYS A 323 -4.64 18.35 -6.81
N GLN A 324 -5.07 17.26 -7.42
CA GLN A 324 -4.18 16.32 -8.09
C GLN A 324 -3.59 16.97 -9.35
N THR A 325 -4.43 17.59 -10.17
CA THR A 325 -4.00 18.31 -11.38
C THR A 325 -2.99 19.43 -11.07
N GLU A 326 -3.23 20.21 -10.01
CA GLU A 326 -2.31 21.30 -9.59
C GLU A 326 -0.93 20.78 -9.13
N ASN A 327 -0.85 19.56 -8.58
CA ASN A 327 0.41 18.94 -8.17
C ASN A 327 1.19 18.31 -9.32
N ASP A 328 0.49 17.83 -10.35
CA ASP A 328 1.12 17.25 -11.54
C ASP A 328 1.72 18.33 -12.47
N GLU A 329 1.27 19.59 -12.34
CA GLU A 329 1.79 20.75 -13.08
C GLU A 329 3.00 21.43 -12.41
N ARG A 330 3.35 21.06 -11.17
CA ARG A 330 4.49 21.60 -10.40
C ARG A 330 5.66 20.62 -10.39
#